data_d48a6286b57cb0fce637f2299320d708
#
_entry.id   d48a6286b57cb0fce637f2299320d708
#
_cell.length_a   1.000
_cell.length_b   1.000
_cell.length_c   1.000
_cell.angle_alpha   90.00
_cell.angle_beta   90.00
_cell.angle_gamma   90.00
#
_symmetry.space_group_name_H-M   'P 1'
#
loop_
_entity.id
_entity.type
_entity.pdbx_description
1 polymer ?
#
loop_
_entity_poly.entity_id
_entity_poly.type
_entity_poly.pdbx_seq_one_letter_code
_entity_poly.pdbx_strand_id
1 'polypeptide(L)'
;PLPVLVAEPTPEAVPAPPVFTARDGAGIRLYNTAGVTVDPELAILEEPEWPDLPGPKVLIYSTHATESYQKAGENYIETAAYRTLDSGFNMLSLGAALEDALENRGIAVLRDESLHDYPSYNDSYISSRKSAESYLEAYPSLCLDLHRDASAGTQQLRPLAQTQSGSAARLMLVVGTDRGNRVHPNWEKNFALALRLQTLLERTSPGITRPLSIRPQRFNQDLSTGALLIEIGGAGNTRQEALAAIDILAQSIEALLH
;
A
#
# COMPACT_ATOMS: atom_id res chain seq x y z
N PRO A 1 -16.70 -47.30 -27.16
CA PRO A 1 -16.37 -45.91 -27.02
C PRO A 1 -14.96 -45.79 -26.41
N LEU A 2 -14.07 -45.17 -27.15
CA LEU A 2 -12.71 -44.87 -26.70
C LEU A 2 -12.79 -43.74 -25.66
N PRO A 3 -11.94 -43.74 -24.60
CA PRO A 3 -11.91 -42.65 -23.62
C PRO A 3 -11.39 -41.38 -24.32
N VAL A 4 -12.11 -40.26 -24.13
CA VAL A 4 -11.67 -38.94 -24.54
C VAL A 4 -10.53 -38.54 -23.60
N LEU A 5 -9.32 -38.46 -24.13
CA LEU A 5 -8.17 -37.86 -23.43
C LEU A 5 -8.47 -36.37 -23.26
N VAL A 6 -8.81 -35.98 -22.03
CA VAL A 6 -8.84 -34.58 -21.62
C VAL A 6 -7.37 -34.14 -21.51
N ALA A 7 -6.96 -33.21 -22.38
CA ALA A 7 -5.63 -32.62 -22.28
C ALA A 7 -5.46 -31.95 -20.90
N GLU A 8 -4.41 -32.29 -20.20
CA GLU A 8 -4.05 -31.58 -18.97
C GLU A 8 -3.81 -30.10 -19.32
N PRO A 9 -4.28 -29.15 -18.48
CA PRO A 9 -4.01 -27.73 -18.72
C PRO A 9 -2.49 -27.51 -18.73
N THR A 10 -2.01 -26.87 -19.77
CA THR A 10 -0.61 -26.45 -19.86
C THR A 10 -0.34 -25.52 -18.68
N PRO A 11 0.69 -25.74 -17.85
CA PRO A 11 1.01 -24.81 -16.78
C PRO A 11 1.23 -23.42 -17.36
N GLU A 12 0.51 -22.45 -16.79
CA GLU A 12 0.64 -21.05 -17.16
C GLU A 12 2.09 -20.61 -16.88
N ALA A 13 2.73 -19.99 -17.85
CA ALA A 13 4.13 -19.60 -17.72
C ALA A 13 4.24 -18.55 -16.59
N VAL A 14 5.07 -18.82 -15.60
CA VAL A 14 5.37 -17.84 -14.55
C VAL A 14 5.93 -16.58 -15.22
N PRO A 15 5.36 -15.40 -14.98
CA PRO A 15 5.87 -14.15 -15.55
C PRO A 15 7.35 -13.95 -15.19
N ALA A 16 8.13 -13.42 -16.12
CA ALA A 16 9.51 -13.06 -15.82
C ALA A 16 9.52 -11.91 -14.79
N PRO A 17 10.47 -11.92 -13.83
CA PRO A 17 10.57 -10.86 -12.83
C PRO A 17 10.77 -9.50 -13.50
N PRO A 18 10.19 -8.42 -12.92
CA PRO A 18 10.30 -7.09 -13.49
C PRO A 18 11.74 -6.58 -13.43
N VAL A 19 12.20 -5.98 -14.54
CA VAL A 19 13.52 -5.35 -14.60
C VAL A 19 13.37 -3.87 -14.26
N PHE A 20 14.22 -3.40 -13.36
CA PHE A 20 14.33 -1.99 -12.96
C PHE A 20 15.66 -1.40 -13.42
N THR A 21 15.64 -0.12 -13.78
CA THR A 21 16.81 0.63 -14.24
C THR A 21 16.96 1.94 -13.47
N ALA A 22 18.15 2.53 -13.46
CA ALA A 22 18.37 3.86 -12.88
C ALA A 22 17.43 4.92 -13.46
N ARG A 23 17.05 4.81 -14.74
CA ARG A 23 16.10 5.71 -15.38
C ARG A 23 14.71 5.65 -14.77
N ASP A 24 14.28 4.49 -14.28
CA ASP A 24 13.01 4.35 -13.57
C ASP A 24 13.05 5.16 -12.27
N GLY A 25 14.15 5.06 -11.50
CA GLY A 25 14.36 5.85 -10.29
C GLY A 25 14.38 7.35 -10.56
N ALA A 26 15.11 7.78 -11.59
CA ALA A 26 15.16 9.19 -12.02
C ALA A 26 13.77 9.75 -12.41
N GLY A 27 12.87 8.90 -12.88
CA GLY A 27 11.50 9.29 -13.27
C GLY A 27 10.57 9.55 -12.09
N ILE A 28 10.90 9.10 -10.89
CA ILE A 28 10.03 9.23 -9.71
C ILE A 28 10.17 10.61 -9.07
N ARG A 29 9.04 11.30 -8.92
CA ARG A 29 9.00 12.56 -8.17
C ARG A 29 8.95 12.30 -6.68
N LEU A 30 9.80 13.01 -5.93
CA LEU A 30 9.89 12.90 -4.47
C LEU A 30 9.32 14.14 -3.79
N TYR A 31 8.65 13.95 -2.66
CA TYR A 31 8.30 14.98 -1.70
C TYR A 31 9.00 14.66 -0.38
N ASN A 32 10.19 15.23 -0.19
CA ASN A 32 11.08 14.93 0.93
C ASN A 32 11.00 16.01 2.01
N THR A 33 10.31 15.73 3.10
CA THR A 33 10.22 16.58 4.29
C THR A 33 11.14 16.13 5.43
N ALA A 34 11.78 14.96 5.28
CA ALA A 34 12.72 14.46 6.27
C ALA A 34 14.10 15.13 6.18
N GLY A 35 14.42 15.76 5.05
CA GLY A 35 15.71 16.38 4.82
C GLY A 35 16.86 15.38 4.69
N VAL A 36 16.57 14.11 4.35
CA VAL A 36 17.57 13.10 4.05
C VAL A 36 18.06 13.25 2.62
N THR A 37 19.31 12.87 2.37
CA THR A 37 19.83 12.76 1.01
C THR A 37 19.53 11.36 0.49
N VAL A 38 18.92 11.24 -0.67
CA VAL A 38 18.61 9.97 -1.33
C VAL A 38 19.04 10.01 -2.80
N ASP A 39 19.40 8.86 -3.32
CA ASP A 39 19.69 8.65 -4.75
C ASP A 39 18.71 7.60 -5.30
N PRO A 40 17.59 8.02 -5.92
CA PRO A 40 16.60 7.10 -6.45
C PRO A 40 17.12 6.22 -7.59
N GLU A 41 18.12 6.70 -8.35
CA GLU A 41 18.70 5.94 -9.46
C GLU A 41 19.51 4.73 -8.98
N LEU A 42 20.20 4.88 -7.85
CA LEU A 42 20.91 3.77 -7.21
C LEU A 42 19.97 2.92 -6.37
N ALA A 43 19.11 3.53 -5.57
CA ALA A 43 18.23 2.82 -4.64
C ALA A 43 17.27 1.84 -5.35
N ILE A 44 16.73 2.19 -6.52
CA ILE A 44 15.81 1.32 -7.27
C ILE A 44 16.47 0.02 -7.75
N LEU A 45 17.78 -0.01 -7.85
CA LEU A 45 18.56 -1.19 -8.27
C LEU A 45 18.77 -2.17 -7.11
N GLU A 46 18.54 -1.77 -5.87
CA GLU A 46 18.65 -2.64 -4.71
C GLU A 46 17.53 -3.69 -4.72
N GLU A 47 17.92 -4.97 -4.69
CA GLU A 47 16.96 -6.08 -4.67
C GLU A 47 16.31 -6.22 -3.30
N PRO A 48 14.97 -6.41 -3.23
CA PRO A 48 14.29 -6.67 -1.98
C PRO A 48 14.75 -8.00 -1.35
N GLU A 49 14.88 -8.01 -0.03
CA GLU A 49 15.17 -9.23 0.73
C GLU A 49 13.85 -9.90 1.11
N TRP A 50 13.47 -10.93 0.36
CA TRP A 50 12.27 -11.71 0.67
C TRP A 50 12.59 -12.87 1.63
N PRO A 51 11.69 -13.18 2.60
CA PRO A 51 11.82 -14.39 3.40
C PRO A 51 11.77 -15.65 2.52
N ASP A 52 12.73 -16.52 2.68
CA ASP A 52 12.76 -17.84 1.99
C ASP A 52 12.01 -18.90 2.82
N LEU A 53 10.74 -18.63 3.10
CA LEU A 53 9.88 -19.51 3.89
C LEU A 53 8.51 -19.64 3.23
N PRO A 54 7.88 -20.82 3.29
CA PRO A 54 6.49 -20.97 2.88
C PRO A 54 5.59 -20.21 3.88
N GLY A 55 4.76 -19.31 3.36
CA GLY A 55 3.84 -18.54 4.21
C GLY A 55 3.13 -17.45 3.44
N PRO A 56 2.32 -16.65 4.14
CA PRO A 56 1.67 -15.50 3.55
C PRO A 56 2.70 -14.51 3.00
N LYS A 57 2.42 -13.99 1.81
CA LYS A 57 3.32 -13.03 1.16
C LYS A 57 3.03 -11.60 1.59
N VAL A 58 1.80 -11.30 2.03
CA VAL A 58 1.37 -9.94 2.36
C VAL A 58 0.65 -9.92 3.70
N LEU A 59 1.07 -9.02 4.59
CA LEU A 59 0.31 -8.57 5.75
C LEU A 59 -0.37 -7.25 5.40
N ILE A 60 -1.68 -7.15 5.60
CA ILE A 60 -2.48 -5.94 5.45
C ILE A 60 -3.01 -5.51 6.82
N TYR A 61 -2.77 -4.26 7.19
CA TYR A 61 -3.36 -3.64 8.38
C TYR A 61 -3.61 -2.16 8.13
N SER A 62 -4.27 -1.47 9.05
CA SER A 62 -4.50 -0.03 8.98
C SER A 62 -4.33 0.60 10.35
N THR A 63 -3.27 1.38 10.56
CA THR A 63 -3.02 2.11 11.80
C THR A 63 -4.16 3.08 12.11
N HIS A 64 -4.76 3.68 11.07
CA HIS A 64 -5.93 4.54 11.17
C HIS A 64 -7.14 3.90 10.49
N ALA A 65 -7.57 2.74 11.02
CA ALA A 65 -8.62 1.92 10.43
C ALA A 65 -9.98 2.63 10.31
N THR A 66 -10.27 3.63 11.17
CA THR A 66 -11.51 4.41 11.10
C THR A 66 -11.51 5.50 10.03
N GLU A 67 -10.40 5.75 9.33
CA GLU A 67 -10.37 6.66 8.18
C GLU A 67 -11.37 6.26 7.12
N SER A 68 -12.05 7.24 6.53
CA SER A 68 -13.20 7.00 5.65
C SER A 68 -13.19 7.90 4.41
N TYR A 69 -14.07 7.59 3.48
CA TYR A 69 -14.27 8.25 2.20
C TYR A 69 -15.65 8.87 2.11
N GLN A 70 -15.86 9.76 1.13
CA GLN A 70 -17.18 10.28 0.83
C GLN A 70 -18.09 9.21 0.23
N LYS A 71 -19.39 9.30 0.55
CA LYS A 71 -20.42 8.54 -0.14
C LYS A 71 -20.69 9.17 -1.51
N ALA A 72 -20.75 8.34 -2.55
CA ALA A 72 -21.04 8.81 -3.90
C ALA A 72 -22.42 9.46 -3.96
N GLY A 73 -22.50 10.65 -4.57
CA GLY A 73 -23.76 11.38 -4.75
C GLY A 73 -24.26 12.15 -3.52
N GLU A 74 -23.57 12.05 -2.38
CA GLU A 74 -23.91 12.82 -1.18
C GLU A 74 -22.79 13.79 -0.84
N ASN A 75 -23.13 15.00 -0.41
CA ASN A 75 -22.20 15.90 0.29
C ASN A 75 -22.06 15.41 1.74
N TYR A 76 -21.66 14.16 1.88
CA TYR A 76 -21.49 13.55 3.17
C TYR A 76 -20.17 14.03 3.78
N ILE A 77 -20.30 14.89 4.76
CA ILE A 77 -19.20 15.28 5.64
C ILE A 77 -19.41 14.50 6.91
N GLU A 78 -18.70 13.40 7.04
CA GLU A 78 -18.68 12.72 8.31
C GLU A 78 -17.98 13.59 9.37
N THR A 79 -18.45 13.42 10.61
CA THR A 79 -17.95 14.18 11.78
C THR A 79 -16.45 14.25 11.84
N ALA A 80 -15.94 15.30 12.43
CA ALA A 80 -14.56 15.66 12.69
C ALA A 80 -13.50 14.62 12.23
N ALA A 81 -12.73 14.94 11.21
CA ALA A 81 -11.63 14.17 10.62
C ALA A 81 -12.01 13.03 9.66
N TYR A 82 -13.23 13.00 9.11
CA TYR A 82 -13.62 12.00 8.09
C TYR A 82 -13.35 10.55 8.53
N ARG A 83 -13.95 10.14 9.65
CA ARG A 83 -13.77 8.84 10.26
C ARG A 83 -15.11 8.19 10.58
N THR A 84 -15.15 6.85 10.47
CA THR A 84 -16.34 6.08 10.79
C THR A 84 -15.97 4.72 11.38
N LEU A 85 -16.84 4.22 12.26
CA LEU A 85 -16.78 2.82 12.73
C LEU A 85 -17.48 1.85 11.77
N ASP A 86 -18.14 2.36 10.72
CA ASP A 86 -18.76 1.54 9.68
C ASP A 86 -17.66 0.88 8.83
N SER A 87 -17.43 -0.41 9.08
CA SER A 87 -16.43 -1.20 8.35
C SER A 87 -16.67 -1.30 6.85
N GLY A 88 -17.90 -1.00 6.38
CA GLY A 88 -18.22 -0.92 4.96
C GLY A 88 -17.70 0.36 4.28
N PHE A 89 -17.27 1.38 5.05
CA PHE A 89 -16.85 2.69 4.52
C PHE A 89 -15.49 3.17 5.02
N ASN A 90 -14.87 2.46 5.96
CA ASN A 90 -13.54 2.79 6.47
C ASN A 90 -12.45 1.96 5.78
N MET A 91 -11.20 2.08 6.28
CA MET A 91 -10.04 1.39 5.68
C MET A 91 -10.14 -0.13 5.73
N LEU A 92 -10.90 -0.72 6.66
CA LEU A 92 -11.11 -2.17 6.70
C LEU A 92 -11.77 -2.69 5.40
N SER A 93 -12.65 -1.88 4.78
CA SER A 93 -13.28 -2.26 3.51
C SER A 93 -12.30 -2.27 2.34
N LEU A 94 -11.27 -1.43 2.39
CA LEU A 94 -10.22 -1.38 1.37
C LEU A 94 -9.22 -2.53 1.59
N GLY A 95 -8.90 -2.82 2.85
CA GLY A 95 -8.09 -3.98 3.23
C GLY A 95 -8.70 -5.30 2.76
N ALA A 96 -10.02 -5.49 2.97
CA ALA A 96 -10.75 -6.66 2.47
C ALA A 96 -10.72 -6.77 0.94
N ALA A 97 -10.94 -5.65 0.24
CA ALA A 97 -10.89 -5.65 -1.22
C ALA A 97 -9.49 -5.95 -1.77
N LEU A 98 -8.42 -5.49 -1.08
CA LEU A 98 -7.05 -5.81 -1.46
C LEU A 98 -6.71 -7.28 -1.19
N GLU A 99 -7.15 -7.84 -0.05
CA GLU A 99 -7.04 -9.25 0.27
C GLU A 99 -7.67 -10.10 -0.84
N ASP A 100 -8.95 -9.88 -1.17
CA ASP A 100 -9.67 -10.58 -2.24
C ASP A 100 -8.91 -10.49 -3.59
N ALA A 101 -8.40 -9.29 -3.93
CA ALA A 101 -7.71 -9.07 -5.19
C ALA A 101 -6.35 -9.79 -5.26
N LEU A 102 -5.63 -9.90 -4.13
CA LEU A 102 -4.35 -10.63 -4.04
C LEU A 102 -4.56 -12.14 -4.00
N GLU A 103 -5.54 -12.62 -3.24
CA GLU A 103 -5.87 -14.06 -3.17
C GLU A 103 -6.34 -14.60 -4.52
N ASN A 104 -7.12 -13.82 -5.27
CA ASN A 104 -7.50 -14.16 -6.65
C ASN A 104 -6.31 -14.26 -7.62
N ARG A 105 -5.14 -13.73 -7.23
CA ARG A 105 -3.85 -13.84 -7.92
C ARG A 105 -2.93 -14.91 -7.32
N GLY A 106 -3.45 -15.72 -6.38
CA GLY A 106 -2.68 -16.78 -5.72
C GLY A 106 -1.68 -16.30 -4.66
N ILE A 107 -1.81 -15.05 -4.21
CA ILE A 107 -0.95 -14.46 -3.18
C ILE A 107 -1.64 -14.62 -1.83
N ALA A 108 -1.04 -15.39 -0.92
CA ALA A 108 -1.56 -15.59 0.43
C ALA A 108 -1.44 -14.30 1.27
N VAL A 109 -2.51 -13.94 1.96
CA VAL A 109 -2.65 -12.70 2.73
C VAL A 109 -2.94 -13.01 4.20
N LEU A 110 -2.40 -12.19 5.08
CA LEU A 110 -2.86 -12.02 6.47
C LEU A 110 -3.49 -10.64 6.58
N ARG A 111 -4.67 -10.53 7.15
CA ARG A 111 -5.31 -9.24 7.37
C ARG A 111 -5.66 -9.01 8.83
N ASP A 112 -5.24 -7.86 9.35
CA ASP A 112 -5.67 -7.36 10.65
C ASP A 112 -6.92 -6.49 10.50
N GLU A 113 -7.97 -6.84 11.23
CA GLU A 113 -9.26 -6.13 11.21
C GLU A 113 -9.47 -5.24 12.44
N SER A 114 -8.40 -4.99 13.19
CA SER A 114 -8.48 -4.22 14.43
C SER A 114 -8.64 -2.72 14.16
N LEU A 115 -9.44 -2.07 15.01
CA LEU A 115 -9.58 -0.61 15.00
C LEU A 115 -8.53 0.03 15.92
N HIS A 116 -7.32 0.25 15.42
CA HIS A 116 -6.18 0.71 16.22
C HIS A 116 -6.30 2.15 16.70
N ASP A 117 -7.09 2.96 16.01
CA ASP A 117 -7.33 4.37 16.32
C ASP A 117 -8.66 4.63 17.06
N TYR A 118 -9.30 3.57 17.56
CA TYR A 118 -10.49 3.66 18.38
C TYR A 118 -10.34 2.77 19.64
N PRO A 119 -10.73 3.23 20.84
CA PRO A 119 -11.27 4.57 21.14
C PRO A 119 -10.20 5.68 21.24
N SER A 120 -8.92 5.35 21.18
CA SER A 120 -7.82 6.31 21.32
C SER A 120 -7.03 6.49 20.02
N TYR A 121 -7.17 7.65 19.40
CA TYR A 121 -6.39 8.00 18.22
C TYR A 121 -4.88 8.11 18.49
N ASN A 122 -4.52 8.66 19.63
CA ASN A 122 -3.11 8.91 19.96
C ASN A 122 -2.30 7.63 20.16
N ASP A 123 -2.96 6.52 20.48
CA ASP A 123 -2.33 5.22 20.73
C ASP A 123 -2.29 4.33 19.48
N SER A 124 -2.81 4.80 18.34
CA SER A 124 -2.99 4.02 17.13
C SER A 124 -1.71 3.31 16.66
N TYR A 125 -0.58 4.03 16.59
CA TYR A 125 0.72 3.44 16.20
C TYR A 125 1.28 2.45 17.22
N ILE A 126 0.97 2.61 18.50
CA ILE A 126 1.35 1.63 19.53
C ILE A 126 0.50 0.36 19.38
N SER A 127 -0.81 0.54 19.20
CA SER A 127 -1.76 -0.56 19.01
C SER A 127 -1.45 -1.34 17.73
N SER A 128 -1.32 -0.67 16.58
CA SER A 128 -1.03 -1.32 15.30
C SER A 128 0.34 -2.01 15.29
N ARG A 129 1.35 -1.42 15.97
CA ARG A 129 2.65 -2.07 16.13
C ARG A 129 2.53 -3.41 16.83
N LYS A 130 1.84 -3.44 17.97
CA LYS A 130 1.65 -4.66 18.76
C LYS A 130 0.94 -5.76 17.95
N SER A 131 -0.06 -5.36 17.17
CA SER A 131 -0.77 -6.28 16.30
C SER A 131 0.13 -6.77 15.16
N ALA A 132 0.80 -5.88 14.44
CA ALA A 132 1.69 -6.24 13.34
C ALA A 132 2.83 -7.16 13.80
N GLU A 133 3.43 -6.91 14.98
CA GLU A 133 4.48 -7.76 15.58
C GLU A 133 4.00 -9.22 15.74
N SER A 134 2.73 -9.45 16.09
CA SER A 134 2.19 -10.82 16.22
C SER A 134 2.05 -11.55 14.89
N TYR A 135 1.86 -10.82 13.79
CA TYR A 135 1.78 -11.39 12.43
C TYR A 135 3.17 -11.64 11.82
N LEU A 136 4.22 -10.94 12.29
CA LEU A 136 5.58 -11.12 11.76
C LEU A 136 6.14 -12.53 11.99
N GLU A 137 5.61 -13.29 12.95
CA GLU A 137 5.97 -14.68 13.15
C GLU A 137 5.65 -15.57 11.92
N ALA A 138 4.74 -15.13 11.05
CA ALA A 138 4.43 -15.79 9.78
C ALA A 138 5.35 -15.35 8.62
N TYR A 139 6.33 -14.47 8.87
CA TYR A 139 7.33 -14.00 7.92
C TYR A 139 6.75 -13.46 6.60
N PRO A 140 5.83 -12.48 6.62
CA PRO A 140 5.30 -11.90 5.39
C PRO A 140 6.41 -11.15 4.62
N SER A 141 6.36 -11.23 3.27
CA SER A 141 7.28 -10.48 2.40
C SER A 141 6.98 -8.99 2.43
N LEU A 142 5.69 -8.63 2.43
CA LEU A 142 5.22 -7.24 2.51
C LEU A 142 4.38 -7.04 3.77
N CYS A 143 4.52 -5.86 4.40
CA CYS A 143 3.68 -5.39 5.49
C CYS A 143 3.09 -4.03 5.07
N LEU A 144 1.82 -4.01 4.72
CA LEU A 144 1.15 -2.86 4.15
C LEU A 144 0.27 -2.17 5.18
N ASP A 145 0.62 -0.94 5.57
CA ASP A 145 -0.22 -0.05 6.38
C ASP A 145 -1.07 0.81 5.44
N LEU A 146 -2.36 0.50 5.34
CA LEU A 146 -3.27 1.20 4.43
C LEU A 146 -3.89 2.41 5.12
N HIS A 147 -3.81 3.54 4.45
CA HIS A 147 -4.30 4.85 4.87
C HIS A 147 -5.05 5.56 3.74
N ARG A 148 -5.70 6.67 4.09
CA ARG A 148 -6.08 7.70 3.14
C ARG A 148 -5.57 9.05 3.63
N ASP A 149 -5.08 9.87 2.71
CA ASP A 149 -4.47 11.16 3.05
C ASP A 149 -5.53 12.21 3.46
N ALA A 150 -5.14 13.12 4.36
CA ALA A 150 -5.95 14.25 4.79
C ALA A 150 -5.14 15.54 4.76
N SER A 151 -5.72 16.61 4.23
CA SER A 151 -5.13 17.94 4.34
C SER A 151 -5.63 18.65 5.61
N ALA A 152 -4.72 19.39 6.26
CA ALA A 152 -5.12 20.30 7.31
C ALA A 152 -5.83 21.52 6.67
N GLY A 153 -7.15 21.50 6.59
CA GLY A 153 -7.92 22.59 6.01
C GLY A 153 -9.39 22.24 5.74
N THR A 154 -10.14 23.21 5.22
CA THR A 154 -11.56 23.05 4.88
C THR A 154 -11.79 22.39 3.52
N GLN A 155 -10.76 22.26 2.68
CA GLN A 155 -10.84 21.58 1.40
C GLN A 155 -10.46 20.12 1.55
N GLN A 156 -11.36 19.26 1.07
CA GLN A 156 -11.13 17.84 1.02
C GLN A 156 -10.14 17.50 -0.09
N LEU A 157 -9.10 16.77 0.26
CA LEU A 157 -8.14 16.24 -0.71
C LEU A 157 -8.78 15.11 -1.51
N ARG A 158 -8.93 15.31 -2.82
CA ARG A 158 -9.49 14.32 -3.76
C ARG A 158 -8.57 14.12 -4.96
N PRO A 159 -7.42 13.44 -4.80
CA PRO A 159 -6.53 13.15 -5.90
C PRO A 159 -7.13 12.07 -6.81
N LEU A 160 -7.26 12.38 -8.12
CA LEU A 160 -7.85 11.50 -9.12
C LEU A 160 -6.88 11.21 -10.26
N ALA A 161 -6.91 9.99 -10.75
CA ALA A 161 -6.35 9.54 -12.01
C ALA A 161 -7.49 9.06 -12.92
N GLN A 162 -7.29 9.22 -14.23
CA GLN A 162 -8.14 8.58 -15.24
C GLN A 162 -7.50 7.27 -15.66
N THR A 163 -8.21 6.18 -15.51
CA THR A 163 -7.78 4.83 -15.90
C THR A 163 -8.65 4.31 -17.03
N GLN A 164 -8.32 3.15 -17.55
CA GLN A 164 -9.16 2.49 -18.58
C GLN A 164 -10.57 2.14 -18.05
N SER A 165 -10.69 1.91 -16.72
CA SER A 165 -11.95 1.55 -16.06
C SER A 165 -12.71 2.75 -15.49
N GLY A 166 -12.23 3.97 -15.68
CA GLY A 166 -12.80 5.20 -15.14
C GLY A 166 -11.90 5.93 -14.16
N SER A 167 -12.50 6.76 -13.29
CA SER A 167 -11.74 7.52 -12.31
C SER A 167 -11.33 6.64 -11.12
N ALA A 168 -10.05 6.69 -10.75
CA ALA A 168 -9.49 6.05 -9.57
C ALA A 168 -8.84 7.07 -8.64
N ALA A 169 -8.81 6.79 -7.35
CA ALA A 169 -8.04 7.55 -6.39
C ALA A 169 -6.53 7.37 -6.65
N ARG A 170 -5.76 8.46 -6.60
CA ARG A 170 -4.31 8.35 -6.78
C ARG A 170 -3.65 7.84 -5.51
N LEU A 171 -2.70 6.96 -5.67
CA LEU A 171 -1.91 6.35 -4.61
C LEU A 171 -0.70 7.21 -4.25
N MET A 172 -0.33 7.24 -2.96
CA MET A 172 0.92 7.84 -2.51
C MET A 172 1.65 6.87 -1.57
N LEU A 173 2.86 6.50 -1.94
CA LEU A 173 3.73 5.75 -1.04
C LEU A 173 4.39 6.72 -0.06
N VAL A 174 4.42 6.33 1.21
CA VAL A 174 5.06 7.11 2.28
C VAL A 174 6.18 6.28 2.88
N VAL A 175 7.36 6.85 2.91
CA VAL A 175 8.54 6.25 3.52
C VAL A 175 8.93 7.07 4.75
N GLY A 176 8.92 6.41 5.90
CA GLY A 176 9.41 6.94 7.14
C GLY A 176 10.93 6.88 7.22
N THR A 177 11.53 7.70 8.08
CA THR A 177 12.97 7.72 8.30
C THR A 177 13.30 7.71 9.79
N ASP A 178 14.58 7.75 10.13
CA ASP A 178 15.11 7.90 11.49
C ASP A 178 15.13 9.35 11.99
N ARG A 179 14.71 10.34 11.18
CA ARG A 179 14.80 11.77 11.50
C ARG A 179 13.81 12.22 12.58
N GLY A 180 12.77 11.42 12.88
CA GLY A 180 11.76 11.68 13.89
C GLY A 180 12.14 11.22 15.33
N ASN A 181 13.41 11.16 15.69
CA ASN A 181 13.93 10.72 17.00
C ASN A 181 13.58 9.25 17.37
N ARG A 182 13.38 8.40 16.36
CA ARG A 182 13.18 6.97 16.55
C ARG A 182 14.09 6.20 15.61
N VAL A 183 14.67 5.10 16.13
CA VAL A 183 15.55 4.23 15.34
C VAL A 183 14.74 3.59 14.22
N HIS A 184 15.25 3.69 12.99
CA HIS A 184 14.72 3.04 11.81
C HIS A 184 15.87 2.63 10.86
N PRO A 185 16.56 1.53 11.18
CA PRO A 185 17.80 1.16 10.49
C PRO A 185 17.59 0.71 9.04
N ASN A 186 16.37 0.33 8.68
CA ASN A 186 16.03 -0.25 7.37
C ASN A 186 15.28 0.72 6.44
N TRP A 187 15.21 2.01 6.77
CA TRP A 187 14.39 2.95 6.00
C TRP A 187 14.84 3.08 4.53
N GLU A 188 16.14 2.92 4.24
CA GLU A 188 16.66 2.96 2.88
C GLU A 188 16.18 1.76 2.07
N LYS A 189 16.06 0.57 2.67
CA LYS A 189 15.47 -0.61 2.03
C LYS A 189 13.97 -0.43 1.77
N ASN A 190 13.24 0.13 2.72
CA ASN A 190 11.82 0.47 2.50
C ASN A 190 11.68 1.53 1.38
N PHE A 191 12.62 2.49 1.27
CA PHE A 191 12.66 3.46 0.19
C PHE A 191 12.90 2.79 -1.18
N ALA A 192 13.88 1.91 -1.28
CA ALA A 192 14.16 1.14 -2.50
C ALA A 192 12.94 0.33 -2.95
N LEU A 193 12.29 -0.36 -2.00
CA LEU A 193 11.06 -1.12 -2.25
C LEU A 193 9.91 -0.22 -2.73
N ALA A 194 9.73 0.96 -2.10
CA ALA A 194 8.72 1.93 -2.49
C ALA A 194 8.95 2.46 -3.92
N LEU A 195 10.20 2.70 -4.32
CA LEU A 195 10.53 3.11 -5.70
C LEU A 195 10.12 2.03 -6.71
N ARG A 196 10.39 0.77 -6.42
CA ARG A 196 10.01 -0.37 -7.28
C ARG A 196 8.50 -0.48 -7.40
N LEU A 197 7.77 -0.47 -6.29
CA LEU A 197 6.30 -0.54 -6.32
C LEU A 197 5.71 0.66 -7.06
N GLN A 198 6.21 1.89 -6.84
CA GLN A 198 5.72 3.07 -7.56
C GLN A 198 5.97 2.98 -9.07
N THR A 199 7.12 2.44 -9.47
CA THR A 199 7.42 2.19 -10.89
C THR A 199 6.43 1.21 -11.51
N LEU A 200 6.11 0.11 -10.82
CA LEU A 200 5.14 -0.87 -11.29
C LEU A 200 3.73 -0.28 -11.37
N LEU A 201 3.31 0.50 -10.38
CA LEU A 201 2.04 1.23 -10.40
C LEU A 201 1.93 2.15 -11.62
N GLU A 202 2.99 2.91 -11.95
CA GLU A 202 3.01 3.80 -13.12
C GLU A 202 3.07 3.01 -14.45
N ARG A 203 3.70 1.84 -14.47
CA ARG A 203 3.68 0.94 -15.64
C ARG A 203 2.30 0.32 -15.85
N THR A 204 1.61 -0.06 -14.77
CA THR A 204 0.26 -0.63 -14.79
C THR A 204 -0.79 0.41 -15.19
N SER A 205 -0.71 1.60 -14.61
CA SER A 205 -1.65 2.69 -14.86
C SER A 205 -0.96 4.05 -14.76
N PRO A 206 -0.50 4.63 -15.89
CA PRO A 206 0.22 5.90 -15.91
C PRO A 206 -0.57 7.04 -15.24
N GLY A 207 0.08 7.76 -14.32
CA GLY A 207 -0.52 8.85 -13.55
C GLY A 207 -1.30 8.41 -12.31
N ILE A 208 -1.29 7.12 -11.95
CA ILE A 208 -1.97 6.63 -10.76
C ILE A 208 -1.27 7.06 -9.47
N THR A 209 0.02 7.37 -9.49
CA THR A 209 0.75 7.74 -8.29
C THR A 209 0.86 9.26 -8.11
N ARG A 210 0.96 9.67 -6.85
CA ARG A 210 1.42 10.99 -6.41
C ARG A 210 2.94 10.93 -6.18
N PRO A 211 3.63 12.06 -5.97
CA PRO A 211 5.03 12.03 -5.56
C PRO A 211 5.24 11.15 -4.33
N LEU A 212 6.26 10.28 -4.34
CA LEU A 212 6.64 9.47 -3.19
C LEU A 212 7.04 10.39 -2.03
N SER A 213 6.45 10.18 -0.86
CA SER A 213 6.61 11.06 0.29
C SER A 213 7.62 10.50 1.28
N ILE A 214 8.73 11.23 1.52
CA ILE A 214 9.74 10.87 2.53
C ILE A 214 9.53 11.74 3.76
N ARG A 215 9.25 11.10 4.89
CA ARG A 215 8.83 11.75 6.13
C ARG A 215 9.81 11.48 7.29
N PRO A 216 9.93 12.40 8.27
CA PRO A 216 10.77 12.17 9.42
C PRO A 216 10.22 11.10 10.38
N GLN A 217 8.92 10.82 10.38
CA GLN A 217 8.28 9.81 11.23
C GLN A 217 8.55 8.40 10.74
N ARG A 218 8.62 7.44 11.66
CA ARG A 218 8.96 6.04 11.38
C ARG A 218 7.79 5.18 10.84
N PHE A 219 6.55 5.46 11.24
CA PHE A 219 5.31 4.77 10.81
C PHE A 219 5.33 3.23 11.00
N ASN A 220 5.97 2.72 12.03
CA ASN A 220 6.15 1.27 12.24
C ASN A 220 6.89 0.52 11.10
N GLN A 221 7.45 1.23 10.12
CA GLN A 221 8.15 0.60 8.99
C GLN A 221 9.49 -0.05 9.38
N ASP A 222 10.00 0.25 10.58
CA ASP A 222 11.17 -0.43 11.16
C ASP A 222 10.92 -1.91 11.51
N LEU A 223 9.66 -2.35 11.48
CA LEU A 223 9.27 -3.74 11.76
C LEU A 223 9.75 -4.71 10.67
N SER A 224 9.85 -4.27 9.43
CA SER A 224 10.26 -5.12 8.29
C SER A 224 10.88 -4.28 7.18
N THR A 225 11.84 -4.85 6.45
CA THR A 225 12.35 -4.29 5.19
C THR A 225 11.28 -4.27 4.09
N GLY A 226 10.23 -5.08 4.22
CA GLY A 226 9.05 -5.12 3.36
C GLY A 226 7.90 -4.21 3.81
N ALA A 227 8.11 -3.33 4.80
CA ALA A 227 7.04 -2.47 5.32
C ALA A 227 6.85 -1.21 4.46
N LEU A 228 5.61 -0.96 4.07
CA LEU A 228 5.19 0.22 3.30
C LEU A 228 3.92 0.83 3.89
N LEU A 229 3.81 2.15 3.84
CA LEU A 229 2.57 2.88 4.09
C LEU A 229 2.02 3.40 2.77
N ILE A 230 0.75 3.14 2.51
CA ILE A 230 0.09 3.48 1.25
C ILE A 230 -1.14 4.33 1.53
N GLU A 231 -1.10 5.57 1.07
CA GLU A 231 -2.26 6.46 1.05
C GLU A 231 -3.10 6.17 -0.20
N ILE A 232 -4.30 5.67 -0.02
CA ILE A 232 -5.24 5.39 -1.10
C ILE A 232 -6.15 6.60 -1.26
N GLY A 233 -5.74 7.56 -2.09
CA GLY A 233 -6.43 8.81 -2.27
C GLY A 233 -6.41 9.72 -1.06
N GLY A 234 -7.51 10.42 -0.82
CA GLY A 234 -7.71 11.31 0.31
C GLY A 234 -9.17 11.36 0.76
N ALA A 235 -9.45 12.10 1.84
CA ALA A 235 -10.76 12.19 2.46
C ALA A 235 -11.89 12.65 1.50
N GLY A 236 -11.55 13.36 0.44
CA GLY A 236 -12.50 13.82 -0.58
C GLY A 236 -12.80 12.81 -1.68
N ASN A 237 -12.06 11.71 -1.76
CA ASN A 237 -12.39 10.64 -2.70
C ASN A 237 -13.64 9.88 -2.23
N THR A 238 -14.37 9.32 -3.21
CA THR A 238 -15.38 8.31 -2.91
C THR A 238 -14.75 6.95 -2.67
N ARG A 239 -15.45 6.08 -1.94
CA ARG A 239 -15.04 4.69 -1.77
C ARG A 239 -14.87 3.95 -3.10
N GLN A 240 -15.72 4.24 -4.10
CA GLN A 240 -15.63 3.65 -5.43
C GLN A 240 -14.33 4.03 -6.15
N GLU A 241 -13.90 5.30 -6.03
CA GLU A 241 -12.61 5.75 -6.59
C GLU A 241 -11.43 5.07 -5.90
N ALA A 242 -11.52 4.84 -4.59
CA ALA A 242 -10.51 4.13 -3.83
C ALA A 242 -10.46 2.64 -4.23
N LEU A 243 -11.61 1.98 -4.35
CA LEU A 243 -11.70 0.59 -4.81
C LEU A 243 -11.16 0.40 -6.23
N ALA A 244 -11.37 1.38 -7.12
CA ALA A 244 -10.81 1.33 -8.48
C ALA A 244 -9.27 1.34 -8.49
N ALA A 245 -8.63 1.87 -7.45
CA ALA A 245 -7.18 1.83 -7.29
C ALA A 245 -6.66 0.50 -6.72
N ILE A 246 -7.50 -0.27 -6.02
CA ILE A 246 -7.12 -1.52 -5.36
C ILE A 246 -6.67 -2.58 -6.36
N ASP A 247 -7.38 -2.76 -7.48
CA ASP A 247 -7.00 -3.76 -8.49
C ASP A 247 -5.66 -3.42 -9.16
N ILE A 248 -5.41 -2.13 -9.42
CA ILE A 248 -4.11 -1.63 -9.93
C ILE A 248 -3.00 -1.90 -8.91
N LEU A 249 -3.28 -1.67 -7.63
CA LEU A 249 -2.33 -1.94 -6.54
C LEU A 249 -2.03 -3.44 -6.43
N ALA A 250 -3.05 -4.30 -6.45
CA ALA A 250 -2.91 -5.75 -6.38
C ALA A 250 -2.08 -6.31 -7.54
N GLN A 251 -2.36 -5.86 -8.78
CA GLN A 251 -1.57 -6.24 -9.96
C GLN A 251 -0.11 -5.80 -9.85
N SER A 252 0.14 -4.62 -9.30
CA SER A 252 1.50 -4.12 -9.13
C SER A 252 2.26 -4.85 -8.00
N ILE A 253 1.56 -5.26 -6.93
CA ILE A 253 2.12 -6.09 -5.87
C ILE A 253 2.44 -7.50 -6.39
N GLU A 254 1.55 -8.10 -7.18
CA GLU A 254 1.81 -9.38 -7.84
C GLU A 254 3.11 -9.32 -8.65
N ALA A 255 3.26 -8.31 -9.52
CA ALA A 255 4.46 -8.12 -10.30
C ALA A 255 5.72 -7.85 -9.45
N LEU A 256 5.58 -7.26 -8.26
CA LEU A 256 6.70 -6.99 -7.34
C LEU A 256 7.20 -8.26 -6.65
N LEU A 257 6.31 -9.22 -6.40
CA LEU A 257 6.60 -10.45 -5.65
C LEU A 257 7.12 -11.60 -6.55
N HIS A 258 7.03 -11.42 -7.87
CA HIS A 258 7.59 -12.33 -8.88
C HIS A 258 8.97 -11.89 -9.34
#